data_fb12be831436c3ab5171035cb0ff3b61
#
_entry.id   fb12be831436c3ab5171035cb0ff3b61
#
_cell.length_a   1.000
_cell.length_b   1.000
_cell.length_c   1.000
_cell.angle_alpha   90.00
_cell.angle_beta   90.00
_cell.angle_gamma   90.00
#
_symmetry.space_group_name_H-M   'P 1'
#
loop_
_entity.id
_entity.type
_entity.pdbx_description
1 polymer ?
#
loop_
_entity_poly.entity_id
_entity_poly.type
_entity_poly.pdbx_seq_one_letter_code
_entity_poly.pdbx_strand_id
1 'polypeptide(L)'
;MNITQRMYFGQFPLDKDRDRRIVFYGRVSTQHEAQVDALGNQMQWYDDQLRYHPNWQVVDRYIDEGITGTSAKKRPSFMKMLSDAKCGKFDLIVTREVCRFSRNTVDTLQLTRDLRNFGVEVFFVSDNIWTMDGDGELRLSIMATMAQEESRKISERVLAGQKISRQNGVLYGSGNIIGYDRDKVNRTYVINEEQAATIRMVFTLYSQGYGEKAIVNELSRLGRKDGHGNVSWSCTKISRILRNATYMGYVCYNKSKVNNYLEKKRINNLDETSFVYVKGNFEPIVSEALWHECERIRKSRIVNLRLPDGETRRKGIDSTKYLWVAKLRCRCGSSYRIFNWRKLKD
;
A
#
# COMPACT_ATOMS: atom_id res chain seq x y z
N MET A 1 -1.31 -14.83 -46.34
CA MET A 1 -2.16 -15.73 -45.55
C MET A 1 -3.50 -15.08 -45.34
N ASN A 2 -4.60 -15.64 -45.85
CA ASN A 2 -5.92 -15.04 -45.85
C ASN A 2 -6.52 -15.00 -44.45
N ILE A 3 -7.14 -13.86 -44.10
CA ILE A 3 -7.85 -13.60 -42.83
C ILE A 3 -8.86 -14.72 -42.50
N THR A 4 -9.40 -15.40 -43.48
CA THR A 4 -10.37 -16.49 -43.33
C THR A 4 -9.79 -17.76 -42.70
N GLN A 5 -8.47 -18.01 -42.78
CA GLN A 5 -7.82 -19.15 -42.12
C GLN A 5 -7.59 -18.95 -40.61
N ARG A 6 -7.64 -17.69 -40.10
CA ARG A 6 -7.47 -17.41 -38.68
C ARG A 6 -8.71 -17.67 -37.79
N MET A 7 -9.90 -17.83 -38.41
CA MET A 7 -11.15 -18.00 -37.66
C MET A 7 -11.48 -19.43 -37.21
N TYR A 8 -10.71 -20.43 -37.63
CA TYR A 8 -11.01 -21.84 -37.38
C TYR A 8 -10.14 -22.54 -36.33
N PHE A 9 -9.46 -21.79 -35.48
CA PHE A 9 -8.51 -22.35 -34.48
C PHE A 9 -9.14 -23.15 -33.31
N GLY A 10 -10.46 -23.33 -33.29
CA GLY A 10 -11.14 -24.04 -32.20
C GLY A 10 -11.35 -25.53 -32.38
N GLN A 11 -11.05 -26.12 -33.54
CA GLN A 11 -11.48 -27.49 -33.88
C GLN A 11 -10.40 -28.45 -34.44
N PHE A 12 -9.17 -28.02 -34.60
CA PHE A 12 -8.13 -28.92 -35.15
C PHE A 12 -7.12 -29.35 -34.07
N PRO A 13 -6.66 -30.61 -34.09
CA PRO A 13 -5.57 -31.07 -33.27
C PRO A 13 -4.36 -30.17 -33.53
N LEU A 14 -3.73 -29.71 -32.44
CA LEU A 14 -2.60 -28.81 -32.50
C LEU A 14 -1.43 -29.54 -33.16
N ASP A 15 -1.09 -29.15 -34.37
CA ASP A 15 0.17 -29.56 -34.99
C ASP A 15 1.31 -28.75 -34.34
N LYS A 16 2.01 -29.40 -33.40
CA LYS A 16 3.14 -28.80 -32.66
C LYS A 16 4.38 -28.68 -33.55
N ASP A 17 4.43 -29.42 -34.65
CA ASP A 17 5.59 -29.49 -35.53
C ASP A 17 5.47 -28.57 -36.76
N ARG A 18 4.41 -27.77 -36.86
CA ARG A 18 4.28 -26.77 -37.92
C ARG A 18 5.29 -25.64 -37.78
N ASP A 19 5.66 -25.01 -38.88
CA ASP A 19 6.46 -23.82 -38.91
C ASP A 19 5.76 -22.68 -38.15
N ARG A 20 6.50 -22.03 -37.23
CA ARG A 20 6.03 -20.89 -36.42
C ARG A 20 7.01 -19.75 -36.40
N ARG A 21 6.49 -18.54 -36.52
CA ARG A 21 7.22 -17.32 -36.20
C ARG A 21 7.14 -17.11 -34.69
N ILE A 22 8.26 -17.23 -34.01
CA ILE A 22 8.27 -17.19 -32.55
C ILE A 22 8.92 -15.92 -32.01
N VAL A 23 8.55 -15.56 -30.80
CA VAL A 23 9.26 -14.57 -29.97
C VAL A 23 9.52 -15.16 -28.60
N PHE A 24 10.67 -14.79 -28.04
CA PHE A 24 10.99 -15.10 -26.66
C PHE A 24 10.60 -13.94 -25.76
N TYR A 25 9.99 -14.25 -24.61
CA TYR A 25 9.77 -13.29 -23.56
C TYR A 25 10.50 -13.71 -22.28
N GLY A 26 11.28 -12.77 -21.71
CA GLY A 26 12.01 -12.99 -20.47
C GLY A 26 12.04 -11.76 -19.56
N ARG A 27 12.29 -12.03 -18.26
CA ARG A 27 12.43 -11.00 -17.25
C ARG A 27 13.61 -11.30 -16.34
N VAL A 28 14.54 -10.35 -16.20
CA VAL A 28 15.76 -10.45 -15.38
C VAL A 28 15.66 -9.51 -14.18
N SER A 29 16.11 -9.96 -12.98
CA SER A 29 16.08 -9.17 -11.74
C SER A 29 17.31 -8.25 -11.59
N THR A 30 17.17 -7.17 -10.81
CA THR A 30 18.07 -6.02 -10.66
C THR A 30 19.28 -6.19 -9.74
N GLN A 31 20.04 -7.27 -9.75
CA GLN A 31 21.30 -7.30 -8.98
C GLN A 31 22.50 -7.26 -9.95
N HIS A 32 23.31 -6.19 -9.86
CA HIS A 32 24.27 -5.78 -10.88
C HIS A 32 25.26 -6.85 -11.40
N GLU A 33 25.83 -7.69 -10.56
CA GLU A 33 26.77 -8.75 -11.01
C GLU A 33 26.04 -10.02 -11.47
N ALA A 34 24.99 -10.42 -10.78
CA ALA A 34 24.14 -11.54 -11.17
C ALA A 34 23.29 -11.29 -12.41
N GLN A 35 23.24 -10.06 -12.93
CA GLN A 35 22.43 -9.68 -14.10
C GLN A 35 23.08 -10.09 -15.42
N VAL A 36 24.40 -9.96 -15.54
CA VAL A 36 25.13 -10.36 -16.75
C VAL A 36 25.09 -11.88 -16.91
N ASP A 37 25.34 -12.61 -15.82
CA ASP A 37 25.27 -14.07 -15.80
C ASP A 37 23.84 -14.58 -16.04
N ALA A 38 22.84 -13.90 -15.47
CA ALA A 38 21.43 -14.25 -15.68
C ALA A 38 20.96 -14.01 -17.12
N LEU A 39 21.45 -12.95 -17.78
CA LEU A 39 21.16 -12.68 -19.18
C LEU A 39 21.82 -13.70 -20.10
N GLY A 40 23.10 -14.03 -19.84
CA GLY A 40 23.84 -15.07 -20.56
C GLY A 40 23.14 -16.43 -20.46
N ASN A 41 22.79 -16.86 -19.25
CA ASN A 41 22.04 -18.09 -19.02
C ASN A 41 20.66 -18.11 -19.70
N GLN A 42 20.01 -16.95 -19.81
CA GLN A 42 18.73 -16.84 -20.48
C GLN A 42 18.88 -16.95 -22.01
N MET A 43 19.93 -16.35 -22.58
CA MET A 43 20.22 -16.47 -24.01
C MET A 43 20.60 -17.90 -24.38
N GLN A 44 21.44 -18.56 -23.60
CA GLN A 44 21.77 -19.98 -23.79
C GLN A 44 20.53 -20.87 -23.73
N TRP A 45 19.63 -20.59 -22.78
CA TRP A 45 18.37 -21.33 -22.69
C TRP A 45 17.49 -21.14 -23.92
N TYR A 46 17.45 -19.93 -24.53
CA TYR A 46 16.73 -19.71 -25.79
C TYR A 46 17.33 -20.53 -26.95
N ASP A 47 18.67 -20.57 -27.05
CA ASP A 47 19.33 -21.33 -28.09
C ASP A 47 19.13 -22.85 -27.92
N ASP A 48 19.08 -23.33 -26.68
CA ASP A 48 18.74 -24.73 -26.40
C ASP A 48 17.30 -25.06 -26.83
N GLN A 49 16.34 -24.16 -26.57
CA GLN A 49 14.96 -24.38 -27.03
C GLN A 49 14.86 -24.47 -28.56
N LEU A 50 15.63 -23.67 -29.29
CA LEU A 50 15.66 -23.71 -30.75
C LEU A 50 16.24 -25.03 -31.33
N ARG A 51 17.20 -25.64 -30.60
CA ARG A 51 17.73 -26.95 -30.99
C ARG A 51 16.67 -28.07 -30.93
N TYR A 52 15.74 -27.98 -29.98
CA TYR A 52 14.64 -28.93 -29.83
C TYR A 52 13.47 -28.67 -30.79
N HIS A 53 13.40 -27.49 -31.40
CA HIS A 53 12.31 -27.08 -32.28
C HIS A 53 12.82 -26.46 -33.58
N PRO A 54 13.32 -27.25 -34.52
CA PRO A 54 13.91 -26.76 -35.77
C PRO A 54 12.95 -25.95 -36.65
N ASN A 55 11.63 -26.17 -36.49
CA ASN A 55 10.58 -25.48 -37.25
C ASN A 55 10.24 -24.07 -36.65
N TRP A 56 10.97 -23.62 -35.67
CA TRP A 56 10.73 -22.31 -35.08
C TRP A 56 11.65 -21.24 -35.70
N GLN A 57 11.03 -20.19 -36.23
CA GLN A 57 11.72 -19.03 -36.77
C GLN A 57 11.63 -17.88 -35.77
N VAL A 58 12.76 -17.47 -35.20
CA VAL A 58 12.80 -16.35 -34.24
C VAL A 58 12.61 -15.03 -34.96
N VAL A 59 11.59 -14.25 -34.54
CA VAL A 59 11.29 -12.91 -35.06
C VAL A 59 11.92 -11.83 -34.19
N ASP A 60 11.76 -11.95 -32.84
CA ASP A 60 12.26 -10.96 -31.89
C ASP A 60 12.45 -11.58 -30.49
N ARG A 61 13.14 -10.86 -29.60
CA ARG A 61 13.36 -11.23 -28.22
C ARG A 61 12.97 -10.03 -27.33
N TYR A 62 11.95 -10.20 -26.49
CA TYR A 62 11.45 -9.17 -25.58
C TYR A 62 11.95 -9.45 -24.18
N ILE A 63 12.82 -8.60 -23.67
CA ILE A 63 13.42 -8.75 -22.34
C ILE A 63 13.13 -7.49 -21.52
N ASP A 64 12.56 -7.67 -20.35
CA ASP A 64 12.38 -6.63 -19.35
C ASP A 64 13.44 -6.79 -18.25
N GLU A 65 14.36 -5.83 -18.15
CA GLU A 65 15.44 -5.82 -17.18
C GLU A 65 15.09 -4.97 -15.97
N GLY A 66 15.46 -5.45 -14.77
CA GLY A 66 15.45 -4.64 -13.57
C GLY A 66 14.07 -4.27 -13.03
N ILE A 67 13.00 -4.88 -13.51
CA ILE A 67 11.64 -4.47 -13.17
C ILE A 67 10.99 -5.46 -12.22
N THR A 68 10.53 -4.96 -11.06
CA THR A 68 9.68 -5.75 -10.15
C THR A 68 8.32 -5.98 -10.81
N GLY A 69 7.91 -7.25 -10.95
CA GLY A 69 6.71 -7.67 -11.69
C GLY A 69 5.34 -7.21 -11.13
N THR A 70 5.29 -6.09 -10.39
CA THR A 70 4.06 -5.62 -9.70
C THR A 70 3.09 -4.84 -10.58
N SER A 71 3.49 -4.38 -11.78
CA SER A 71 2.61 -3.64 -12.68
C SER A 71 3.01 -3.88 -14.13
N ALA A 72 2.06 -4.26 -14.99
CA ALA A 72 2.27 -4.42 -16.42
C ALA A 72 2.74 -3.11 -17.09
N LYS A 73 2.26 -1.95 -16.62
CA LYS A 73 2.65 -0.63 -17.13
C LYS A 73 4.14 -0.30 -16.97
N LYS A 74 4.87 -1.02 -16.13
CA LYS A 74 6.31 -0.86 -15.91
C LYS A 74 7.16 -1.82 -16.74
N ARG A 75 6.57 -2.59 -17.66
CA ARG A 75 7.25 -3.57 -18.51
C ARG A 75 7.16 -3.17 -19.99
N PRO A 76 8.04 -2.29 -20.47
CA PRO A 76 7.95 -1.72 -21.82
C PRO A 76 8.07 -2.79 -22.89
N SER A 77 8.99 -3.77 -22.72
CA SER A 77 9.17 -4.86 -23.68
C SER A 77 7.93 -5.78 -23.74
N PHE A 78 7.32 -6.06 -22.59
CA PHE A 78 6.07 -6.83 -22.53
C PHE A 78 4.93 -6.09 -23.24
N MET A 79 4.79 -4.79 -23.00
CA MET A 79 3.74 -4.00 -23.67
C MET A 79 3.95 -3.89 -25.18
N LYS A 80 5.21 -3.75 -25.63
CA LYS A 80 5.58 -3.80 -27.04
C LYS A 80 5.21 -5.16 -27.65
N MET A 81 5.56 -6.26 -26.98
CA MET A 81 5.22 -7.61 -27.42
C MET A 81 3.70 -7.78 -27.61
N LEU A 82 2.87 -7.32 -26.64
CA LEU A 82 1.40 -7.39 -26.77
C LEU A 82 0.88 -6.54 -27.95
N SER A 83 1.48 -5.38 -28.21
CA SER A 83 1.15 -4.55 -29.37
C SER A 83 1.50 -5.25 -30.68
N ASP A 84 2.68 -5.86 -30.76
CA ASP A 84 3.16 -6.56 -31.93
C ASP A 84 2.38 -7.86 -32.20
N ALA A 85 1.87 -8.52 -31.12
CA ALA A 85 0.95 -9.64 -31.20
C ALA A 85 -0.37 -9.26 -31.90
N LYS A 86 -0.94 -8.11 -31.54
CA LYS A 86 -2.14 -7.57 -32.19
C LYS A 86 -1.94 -7.32 -33.69
N CYS A 87 -0.72 -6.92 -34.06
CA CYS A 87 -0.36 -6.69 -35.47
C CYS A 87 -0.04 -8.00 -36.23
N GLY A 88 -0.08 -9.17 -35.57
CA GLY A 88 0.19 -10.47 -36.18
C GLY A 88 1.63 -10.64 -36.64
N LYS A 89 2.61 -10.04 -35.98
CA LYS A 89 4.02 -10.15 -36.36
C LYS A 89 4.61 -11.54 -36.10
N PHE A 90 4.05 -12.29 -35.17
CA PHE A 90 4.48 -13.63 -34.78
C PHE A 90 3.26 -14.49 -34.38
N ASP A 91 3.50 -15.78 -34.25
CA ASP A 91 2.43 -16.79 -34.04
C ASP A 91 2.54 -17.42 -32.64
N LEU A 92 3.72 -17.42 -32.01
CA LEU A 92 3.97 -18.06 -30.73
C LEU A 92 4.89 -17.21 -29.84
N ILE A 93 4.52 -17.07 -28.58
CA ILE A 93 5.34 -16.52 -27.51
C ILE A 93 5.89 -17.70 -26.69
N VAL A 94 7.23 -17.77 -26.57
CA VAL A 94 7.92 -18.76 -25.74
C VAL A 94 8.45 -18.08 -24.49
N THR A 95 8.06 -18.56 -23.34
CA THR A 95 8.52 -18.06 -22.03
C THR A 95 8.81 -19.21 -21.08
N ARG A 96 9.68 -18.98 -20.11
CA ARG A 96 10.13 -20.06 -19.23
C ARG A 96 9.02 -20.56 -18.32
N GLU A 97 8.36 -19.65 -17.59
CA GLU A 97 7.41 -19.97 -16.52
C GLU A 97 6.21 -19.00 -16.55
N VAL A 98 5.06 -19.45 -16.09
CA VAL A 98 3.84 -18.63 -15.92
C VAL A 98 4.10 -17.41 -15.02
N CYS A 99 4.89 -17.58 -13.96
CA CYS A 99 5.23 -16.50 -13.03
C CYS A 99 6.15 -15.40 -13.63
N ARG A 100 6.81 -15.68 -14.74
CA ARG A 100 7.58 -14.69 -15.50
C ARG A 100 6.68 -13.87 -16.40
N PHE A 101 5.64 -14.47 -16.92
CA PHE A 101 4.68 -13.81 -17.80
C PHE A 101 3.82 -12.81 -17.03
N SER A 102 3.21 -13.22 -15.93
CA SER A 102 2.56 -12.33 -14.98
C SER A 102 2.73 -12.82 -13.53
N ARG A 103 2.74 -11.90 -12.56
CA ARG A 103 2.73 -12.24 -11.12
C ARG A 103 1.39 -12.76 -10.63
N ASN A 104 0.33 -12.31 -11.26
CA ASN A 104 -1.01 -12.74 -10.96
C ASN A 104 -1.43 -13.73 -12.03
N THR A 105 -1.67 -14.97 -11.66
CA THR A 105 -2.06 -16.03 -12.56
C THR A 105 -3.42 -15.76 -13.21
N VAL A 106 -4.29 -14.98 -12.54
CA VAL A 106 -5.56 -14.53 -13.11
C VAL A 106 -5.33 -13.59 -14.29
N ASP A 107 -4.38 -12.65 -14.15
CA ASP A 107 -4.01 -11.73 -15.23
C ASP A 107 -3.39 -12.52 -16.40
N THR A 108 -2.60 -13.59 -16.08
CA THR A 108 -2.05 -14.47 -17.12
C THR A 108 -3.16 -15.15 -17.91
N LEU A 109 -4.17 -15.68 -17.23
CA LEU A 109 -5.30 -16.34 -17.87
C LEU A 109 -6.05 -15.39 -18.81
N GLN A 110 -6.31 -14.17 -18.39
CA GLN A 110 -6.95 -13.15 -19.23
C GLN A 110 -6.08 -12.78 -20.44
N LEU A 111 -4.79 -12.52 -20.19
CA LEU A 111 -3.84 -12.16 -21.25
C LEU A 111 -3.67 -13.28 -22.29
N THR A 112 -3.64 -14.55 -21.87
CA THR A 112 -3.53 -15.69 -22.80
C THR A 112 -4.80 -15.85 -23.62
N ARG A 113 -5.99 -15.58 -23.06
CA ARG A 113 -7.25 -15.52 -23.81
C ARG A 113 -7.25 -14.42 -24.85
N ASP A 114 -6.78 -13.22 -24.47
CA ASP A 114 -6.68 -12.09 -25.38
C ASP A 114 -5.70 -12.38 -26.52
N LEU A 115 -4.54 -12.99 -26.24
CA LEU A 115 -3.57 -13.42 -27.25
C LEU A 115 -4.13 -14.48 -28.17
N ARG A 116 -4.88 -15.45 -27.64
CA ARG A 116 -5.59 -16.44 -28.43
C ARG A 116 -6.57 -15.82 -29.43
N ASN A 117 -7.27 -14.76 -29.02
CA ASN A 117 -8.17 -14.01 -29.91
C ASN A 117 -7.42 -13.32 -31.06
N PHE A 118 -6.13 -13.00 -30.88
CA PHE A 118 -5.25 -12.48 -31.94
C PHE A 118 -4.58 -13.61 -32.77
N GLY A 119 -4.85 -14.87 -32.45
CA GLY A 119 -4.25 -16.05 -33.11
C GLY A 119 -2.81 -16.28 -32.66
N VAL A 120 -2.41 -15.79 -31.50
CA VAL A 120 -1.07 -15.96 -30.91
C VAL A 120 -1.11 -16.98 -29.79
N GLU A 121 -0.26 -17.99 -29.89
CA GLU A 121 -0.07 -19.05 -28.90
C GLU A 121 0.91 -18.59 -27.82
N VAL A 122 0.85 -19.19 -26.61
CA VAL A 122 1.87 -19.03 -25.57
C VAL A 122 2.30 -20.39 -25.07
N PHE A 123 3.61 -20.63 -25.02
CA PHE A 123 4.21 -21.84 -24.46
C PHE A 123 5.04 -21.53 -23.23
N PHE A 124 4.64 -22.07 -22.10
CA PHE A 124 5.34 -22.00 -20.81
C PHE A 124 6.15 -23.29 -20.67
N VAL A 125 7.45 -23.20 -20.97
CA VAL A 125 8.30 -24.40 -21.14
C VAL A 125 8.46 -25.18 -19.85
N SER A 126 8.84 -24.53 -18.72
CA SER A 126 9.06 -25.21 -17.45
C SER A 126 7.77 -25.76 -16.83
N ASP A 127 6.64 -25.13 -17.09
CA ASP A 127 5.32 -25.58 -16.61
C ASP A 127 4.70 -26.60 -17.58
N ASN A 128 5.31 -26.81 -18.76
CA ASN A 128 4.80 -27.63 -19.85
C ASN A 128 3.33 -27.33 -20.20
N ILE A 129 3.02 -26.02 -20.33
CA ILE A 129 1.68 -25.53 -20.65
C ILE A 129 1.70 -24.83 -22.00
N TRP A 130 0.91 -25.33 -22.93
CA TRP A 130 0.67 -24.70 -24.21
C TRP A 130 -0.77 -24.18 -24.27
N THR A 131 -0.97 -22.88 -24.49
CA THR A 131 -2.29 -22.25 -24.37
C THR A 131 -3.32 -22.70 -25.43
N MET A 132 -2.85 -23.30 -26.52
CA MET A 132 -3.73 -23.82 -27.55
C MET A 132 -4.06 -25.31 -27.34
N ASP A 133 -3.39 -26.01 -26.44
CA ASP A 133 -3.80 -27.37 -26.03
C ASP A 133 -5.19 -27.31 -25.37
N GLY A 134 -5.98 -28.34 -25.57
CA GLY A 134 -7.33 -28.43 -25.00
C GLY A 134 -7.36 -28.36 -23.46
N ASP A 135 -6.30 -28.79 -22.81
CA ASP A 135 -6.12 -28.74 -21.34
C ASP A 135 -5.29 -27.55 -20.85
N GLY A 136 -4.65 -26.78 -21.75
CA GLY A 136 -3.79 -25.67 -21.38
C GLY A 136 -4.51 -24.58 -20.56
N GLU A 137 -5.72 -24.22 -20.97
CA GLU A 137 -6.55 -23.27 -20.24
C GLU A 137 -7.01 -23.82 -18.88
N LEU A 138 -7.34 -25.12 -18.83
CA LEU A 138 -7.73 -25.80 -17.59
C LEU A 138 -6.54 -25.77 -16.58
N ARG A 139 -5.32 -26.12 -17.02
CA ARG A 139 -4.11 -26.08 -16.18
C ARG A 139 -3.83 -24.68 -15.66
N LEU A 140 -3.91 -23.65 -16.51
CA LEU A 140 -3.77 -22.25 -16.08
C LEU A 140 -4.84 -21.84 -15.07
N SER A 141 -6.10 -22.27 -15.26
CA SER A 141 -7.20 -21.98 -14.32
C SER A 141 -6.98 -22.65 -12.97
N ILE A 142 -6.51 -23.90 -12.94
CA ILE A 142 -6.18 -24.60 -11.70
C ILE A 142 -5.03 -23.87 -10.98
N MET A 143 -3.95 -23.51 -11.69
CA MET A 143 -2.83 -22.77 -11.12
C MET A 143 -3.27 -21.40 -10.57
N ALA A 144 -4.15 -20.69 -11.28
CA ALA A 144 -4.70 -19.42 -10.82
C ALA A 144 -5.49 -19.58 -9.52
N THR A 145 -6.34 -20.59 -9.45
CA THR A 145 -7.14 -20.89 -8.25
C THR A 145 -6.25 -21.26 -7.06
N MET A 146 -5.24 -22.13 -7.28
CA MET A 146 -4.29 -22.51 -6.22
C MET A 146 -3.49 -21.30 -5.70
N ALA A 147 -3.00 -20.44 -6.59
CA ALA A 147 -2.27 -19.23 -6.20
C ALA A 147 -3.14 -18.23 -5.43
N GLN A 148 -4.42 -18.11 -5.78
CA GLN A 148 -5.38 -17.30 -5.03
C GLN A 148 -5.62 -17.85 -3.63
N GLU A 149 -5.86 -19.18 -3.52
CA GLU A 149 -6.07 -19.85 -2.25
C GLU A 149 -4.83 -19.77 -1.34
N GLU A 150 -3.62 -19.89 -1.89
CA GLU A 150 -2.40 -19.70 -1.14
C GLU A 150 -2.28 -18.26 -0.62
N SER A 151 -2.55 -17.27 -1.47
CA SER A 151 -2.55 -15.85 -1.07
C SER A 151 -3.59 -15.57 0.02
N ARG A 152 -4.78 -16.18 -0.04
CA ARG A 152 -5.82 -16.09 0.99
C ARG A 152 -5.33 -16.68 2.30
N LYS A 153 -4.79 -17.91 2.28
CA LYS A 153 -4.27 -18.59 3.47
C LYS A 153 -3.11 -17.82 4.12
N ILE A 154 -2.20 -17.24 3.33
CA ILE A 154 -1.13 -16.37 3.84
C ILE A 154 -1.73 -15.15 4.54
N SER A 155 -2.73 -14.50 3.93
CA SER A 155 -3.40 -13.35 4.52
C SER A 155 -4.08 -13.70 5.86
N GLU A 156 -4.76 -14.81 5.94
CA GLU A 156 -5.40 -15.30 7.18
C GLU A 156 -4.37 -15.60 8.27
N ARG A 157 -3.24 -16.25 7.94
CA ARG A 157 -2.15 -16.50 8.89
C ARG A 157 -1.56 -15.20 9.42
N VAL A 158 -1.33 -14.21 8.55
CA VAL A 158 -0.82 -12.90 8.94
C VAL A 158 -1.81 -12.20 9.86
N LEU A 159 -3.11 -12.22 9.57
CA LEU A 159 -4.14 -11.62 10.41
C LEU A 159 -4.23 -12.31 11.78
N ALA A 160 -4.15 -13.65 11.81
CA ALA A 160 -4.11 -14.42 13.05
C ALA A 160 -2.88 -14.07 13.90
N GLY A 161 -1.68 -14.02 13.29
CA GLY A 161 -0.45 -13.61 13.96
C GLY A 161 -0.52 -12.18 14.48
N GLN A 162 -1.11 -11.26 13.71
CA GLN A 162 -1.34 -9.88 14.15
C GLN A 162 -2.33 -9.81 15.34
N LYS A 163 -3.36 -10.65 15.36
CA LYS A 163 -4.31 -10.73 16.48
C LYS A 163 -3.61 -11.14 17.77
N ILE A 164 -2.76 -12.16 17.72
CA ILE A 164 -1.96 -12.62 18.88
C ILE A 164 -0.98 -11.51 19.32
N SER A 165 -0.26 -10.90 18.38
CA SER A 165 0.64 -9.78 18.68
C SER A 165 -0.07 -8.60 19.33
N ARG A 166 -1.30 -8.30 18.92
CA ARG A 166 -2.15 -7.26 19.53
C ARG A 166 -2.53 -7.61 20.96
N GLN A 167 -2.92 -8.85 21.22
CA GLN A 167 -3.27 -9.31 22.56
C GLN A 167 -2.08 -9.21 23.53
N ASN A 168 -0.88 -9.44 23.04
CA ASN A 168 0.36 -9.37 23.82
C ASN A 168 0.97 -7.96 23.87
N GLY A 169 0.30 -6.92 23.35
CA GLY A 169 0.79 -5.53 23.38
C GLY A 169 2.09 -5.32 22.61
N VAL A 170 2.44 -6.21 21.67
CA VAL A 170 3.69 -6.11 20.89
C VAL A 170 3.69 -4.86 20.04
N LEU A 171 4.77 -4.09 20.12
CA LEU A 171 4.96 -2.87 19.35
C LEU A 171 4.92 -3.15 17.85
N TYR A 172 4.01 -2.47 17.14
CA TYR A 172 3.85 -2.60 15.71
C TYR A 172 4.45 -1.39 14.99
N GLY A 173 5.32 -1.66 14.03
CA GLY A 173 5.96 -0.63 13.21
C GLY A 173 7.42 -0.36 13.59
N SER A 174 8.11 0.34 12.72
CA SER A 174 9.54 0.68 12.83
C SER A 174 9.75 2.15 13.19
N GLY A 175 8.69 2.90 13.49
CA GLY A 175 8.77 4.35 13.66
C GLY A 175 9.47 4.74 14.95
N ASN A 176 10.46 5.63 14.84
CA ASN A 176 10.96 6.36 15.98
C ASN A 176 9.86 7.32 16.46
N ILE A 177 9.53 7.21 17.74
CA ILE A 177 8.57 8.09 18.41
C ILE A 177 9.39 9.04 19.27
N ILE A 178 9.23 10.34 19.08
CA ILE A 178 9.92 11.34 19.91
C ILE A 178 9.57 11.11 21.38
N GLY A 179 10.56 11.14 22.24
CA GLY A 179 10.42 10.82 23.66
C GLY A 179 10.76 9.39 24.04
N TYR A 180 10.91 8.51 23.05
CA TYR A 180 11.29 7.12 23.25
C TYR A 180 12.41 6.68 22.32
N ASP A 181 13.36 5.93 22.86
CA ASP A 181 14.33 5.14 22.13
C ASP A 181 13.82 3.71 22.00
N ARG A 182 14.02 3.10 20.85
CA ARG A 182 13.58 1.74 20.59
C ARG A 182 14.65 0.73 20.99
N ASP A 183 14.36 -0.09 22.00
CA ASP A 183 15.14 -1.28 22.29
C ASP A 183 14.75 -2.40 21.28
N LYS A 184 15.70 -2.72 20.39
CA LYS A 184 15.52 -3.76 19.37
C LYS A 184 15.59 -5.17 19.92
N VAL A 185 16.33 -5.36 21.04
CA VAL A 185 16.53 -6.66 21.67
C VAL A 185 15.25 -7.07 22.39
N ASN A 186 14.77 -6.22 23.31
CA ASN A 186 13.56 -6.49 24.09
C ASN A 186 12.26 -6.10 23.38
N ARG A 187 12.36 -5.53 22.17
CA ARG A 187 11.22 -5.05 21.36
C ARG A 187 10.30 -4.12 22.12
N THR A 188 10.87 -3.25 22.95
CA THR A 188 10.15 -2.30 23.78
C THR A 188 10.63 -0.86 23.53
N TYR A 189 10.02 0.11 24.22
CA TYR A 189 10.44 1.49 24.24
C TYR A 189 11.09 1.81 25.59
N VAL A 190 12.19 2.57 25.54
CA VAL A 190 12.86 3.17 26.70
C VAL A 190 12.70 4.69 26.62
N ILE A 191 12.40 5.32 27.75
CA ILE A 191 12.21 6.77 27.79
C ILE A 191 13.54 7.48 27.51
N ASN A 192 13.52 8.44 26.57
CA ASN A 192 14.59 9.39 26.35
C ASN A 192 14.21 10.68 27.09
N GLU A 193 14.82 10.93 28.24
CA GLU A 193 14.40 11.99 29.16
C GLU A 193 14.47 13.39 28.53
N GLU A 194 15.47 13.68 27.69
CA GLU A 194 15.58 14.96 27.00
C GLU A 194 14.35 15.24 26.10
N GLN A 195 13.99 14.24 25.33
CA GLN A 195 12.83 14.33 24.42
C GLN A 195 11.51 14.21 25.19
N ALA A 196 11.46 13.37 26.24
CA ALA A 196 10.28 13.18 27.07
C ALA A 196 9.87 14.46 27.80
N ALA A 197 10.84 15.26 28.26
CA ALA A 197 10.57 16.57 28.84
C ALA A 197 9.82 17.50 27.87
N THR A 198 10.15 17.43 26.58
CA THR A 198 9.44 18.19 25.53
C THR A 198 8.01 17.68 25.36
N ILE A 199 7.80 16.37 25.38
CA ILE A 199 6.46 15.77 25.29
C ILE A 199 5.61 16.13 26.49
N ARG A 200 6.13 16.02 27.72
CA ARG A 200 5.42 16.43 28.95
C ARG A 200 4.98 17.89 28.85
N MET A 201 5.88 18.78 28.37
CA MET A 201 5.56 20.20 28.16
C MET A 201 4.41 20.40 27.17
N VAL A 202 4.39 19.68 26.03
CA VAL A 202 3.31 19.77 25.04
C VAL A 202 1.96 19.42 25.67
N PHE A 203 1.87 18.32 26.43
CA PHE A 203 0.63 17.91 27.06
C PHE A 203 0.20 18.87 28.17
N THR A 204 1.13 19.38 29.00
CA THR A 204 0.85 20.36 30.06
C THR A 204 0.33 21.67 29.49
N LEU A 205 1.00 22.25 28.49
CA LEU A 205 0.52 23.47 27.84
C LEU A 205 -0.85 23.30 27.19
N TYR A 206 -1.07 22.15 26.54
CA TYR A 206 -2.35 21.90 25.89
C TYR A 206 -3.50 21.73 26.90
N SER A 207 -3.27 21.06 28.03
CA SER A 207 -4.26 20.95 29.12
C SER A 207 -4.59 22.29 29.77
N GLN A 208 -3.63 23.20 29.82
CA GLN A 208 -3.83 24.59 30.27
C GLN A 208 -4.60 25.47 29.27
N GLY A 209 -4.99 24.92 28.12
CA GLY A 209 -5.81 25.59 27.11
C GLY A 209 -5.04 26.26 25.97
N TYR A 210 -3.71 26.15 25.92
CA TYR A 210 -2.92 26.70 24.81
C TYR A 210 -3.30 26.02 23.48
N GLY A 211 -3.32 26.80 22.41
CA GLY A 211 -3.54 26.27 21.05
C GLY A 211 -2.26 25.66 20.48
N GLU A 212 -2.40 24.76 19.49
CA GLU A 212 -1.26 24.10 18.84
C GLU A 212 -0.21 25.10 18.32
N LYS A 213 -0.63 26.24 17.75
CA LYS A 213 0.28 27.27 17.25
C LYS A 213 1.06 27.97 18.38
N ALA A 214 0.42 28.22 19.52
CA ALA A 214 1.09 28.80 20.68
C ALA A 214 2.16 27.85 21.23
N ILE A 215 1.85 26.55 21.28
CA ILE A 215 2.80 25.49 21.68
C ILE A 215 3.98 25.44 20.72
N VAL A 216 3.73 25.48 19.39
CA VAL A 216 4.80 25.53 18.38
C VAL A 216 5.73 26.70 18.61
N ASN A 217 5.19 27.90 18.84
CA ASN A 217 5.98 29.11 19.08
C ASN A 217 6.83 28.97 20.36
N GLU A 218 6.25 28.42 21.43
CA GLU A 218 6.94 28.25 22.71
C GLU A 218 8.08 27.22 22.61
N LEU A 219 7.85 26.07 21.95
CA LEU A 219 8.89 25.08 21.73
C LEU A 219 10.04 25.64 20.87
N SER A 220 9.71 26.42 19.85
CA SER A 220 10.70 27.08 18.99
C SER A 220 11.49 28.14 19.75
N ARG A 221 10.82 28.94 20.62
CA ARG A 221 11.46 29.96 21.49
C ARG A 221 12.45 29.32 22.46
N LEU A 222 12.11 28.15 23.00
CA LEU A 222 12.96 27.40 23.94
C LEU A 222 14.02 26.54 23.23
N GLY A 223 14.11 26.60 21.91
CA GLY A 223 15.08 25.80 21.14
C GLY A 223 14.90 24.27 21.27
N ARG A 224 13.70 23.81 21.63
CA ARG A 224 13.44 22.37 21.80
C ARG A 224 13.56 21.64 20.47
N LYS A 225 14.37 20.57 20.45
CA LYS A 225 14.61 19.74 19.26
C LYS A 225 13.48 18.73 19.07
N ASP A 226 13.17 18.44 17.82
CA ASP A 226 12.27 17.35 17.41
C ASP A 226 13.00 15.99 17.36
N GLY A 227 12.28 14.91 16.98
CA GLY A 227 12.85 13.57 16.89
C GLY A 227 13.97 13.39 15.85
N HIS A 228 14.24 14.40 15.03
CA HIS A 228 15.36 14.45 14.07
C HIS A 228 16.49 15.38 14.51
N GLY A 229 16.41 15.94 15.73
CA GLY A 229 17.42 16.85 16.26
C GLY A 229 17.28 18.29 15.77
N ASN A 230 16.22 18.66 15.06
CA ASN A 230 15.99 19.98 14.50
C ASN A 230 14.97 20.76 15.34
N VAL A 231 15.14 22.10 15.42
CA VAL A 231 14.13 22.99 15.99
C VAL A 231 13.10 23.32 14.89
N SER A 232 12.28 22.32 14.54
CA SER A 232 11.29 22.43 13.46
C SER A 232 9.94 21.86 13.91
N TRP A 233 9.12 22.73 14.49
CA TRP A 233 7.80 22.38 14.98
C TRP A 233 6.69 22.87 14.04
N SER A 234 5.61 22.09 13.94
CA SER A 234 4.41 22.45 13.20
C SER A 234 3.16 22.01 13.95
N CYS A 235 2.02 22.64 13.70
CA CYS A 235 0.74 22.23 14.28
C CYS A 235 0.43 20.77 14.00
N THR A 236 0.79 20.27 12.81
CA THR A 236 0.61 18.87 12.46
C THR A 236 1.43 17.91 13.34
N LYS A 237 2.67 18.28 13.69
CA LYS A 237 3.50 17.50 14.62
C LYS A 237 2.87 17.47 16.01
N ILE A 238 2.44 18.62 16.53
CA ILE A 238 1.77 18.71 17.83
C ILE A 238 0.47 17.91 17.85
N SER A 239 -0.37 18.03 16.81
CA SER A 239 -1.60 17.26 16.70
C SER A 239 -1.36 15.74 16.67
N ARG A 240 -0.29 15.29 16.01
CA ARG A 240 0.12 13.88 16.02
C ARG A 240 0.57 13.40 17.40
N ILE A 241 1.34 14.22 18.12
CA ILE A 241 1.77 13.92 19.49
C ILE A 241 0.54 13.75 20.39
N LEU A 242 -0.37 14.71 20.41
CA LEU A 242 -1.57 14.70 21.26
C LEU A 242 -2.52 13.50 20.97
N ARG A 243 -2.50 12.94 19.77
CA ARG A 243 -3.30 11.76 19.38
C ARG A 243 -2.62 10.44 19.65
N ASN A 244 -1.35 10.45 20.00
CA ASN A 244 -0.61 9.20 20.12
C ASN A 244 -0.74 8.59 21.50
N ALA A 245 -1.48 7.50 21.59
CA ALA A 245 -1.72 6.76 22.84
C ALA A 245 -0.44 6.13 23.43
N THR A 246 0.64 6.03 22.66
CA THR A 246 1.91 5.50 23.16
C THR A 246 2.43 6.32 24.31
N TYR A 247 2.16 7.63 24.36
CA TYR A 247 2.60 8.49 25.47
C TYR A 247 1.92 8.17 26.79
N MET A 248 0.72 7.59 26.79
CA MET A 248 0.05 7.11 28.00
C MET A 248 0.30 5.62 28.26
N GLY A 249 1.23 4.98 27.54
CA GLY A 249 1.59 3.58 27.73
C GLY A 249 0.76 2.57 26.95
N TYR A 250 -0.03 2.99 25.95
CA TYR A 250 -0.87 2.11 25.15
C TYR A 250 -0.42 2.03 23.70
N VAL A 251 -0.54 0.85 23.12
CA VAL A 251 -0.35 0.63 21.69
C VAL A 251 -1.72 0.68 21.01
N CYS A 252 -1.86 1.53 20.01
CA CYS A 252 -3.11 1.67 19.26
C CYS A 252 -3.02 0.91 17.93
N TYR A 253 -3.88 -0.08 17.76
CA TYR A 253 -4.01 -0.89 16.56
C TYR A 253 -5.23 -0.49 15.73
N ASN A 254 -5.36 -1.09 14.54
CA ASN A 254 -6.48 -0.91 13.61
C ASN A 254 -6.63 0.49 13.01
N LYS A 255 -5.55 1.32 13.04
CA LYS A 255 -5.53 2.64 12.38
C LYS A 255 -5.60 2.56 10.85
N SER A 256 -5.29 1.40 10.29
CA SER A 256 -5.40 1.12 8.86
C SER A 256 -5.63 -0.36 8.63
N LYS A 257 -6.32 -0.68 7.56
CA LYS A 257 -6.59 -2.06 7.12
C LYS A 257 -6.21 -2.21 5.65
N VAL A 258 -5.93 -3.44 5.24
CA VAL A 258 -5.79 -3.79 3.83
C VAL A 258 -7.18 -4.08 3.30
N ASN A 259 -7.52 -3.52 2.14
CA ASN A 259 -8.85 -3.63 1.53
C ASN A 259 -9.21 -5.11 1.29
N ASN A 260 -8.37 -5.82 0.53
CA ASN A 260 -8.52 -7.25 0.28
C ASN A 260 -7.13 -7.89 0.00
N TYR A 261 -7.07 -9.22 -0.02
CA TYR A 261 -5.83 -9.97 -0.24
C TYR A 261 -5.34 -9.91 -1.70
N LEU A 262 -6.20 -9.52 -2.64
CA LEU A 262 -5.86 -9.40 -4.07
C LEU A 262 -5.16 -8.06 -4.36
N GLU A 263 -5.81 -6.94 -4.05
CA GLU A 263 -5.29 -5.60 -4.34
C GLU A 263 -4.21 -5.17 -3.37
N LYS A 264 -4.25 -5.65 -2.12
CA LYS A 264 -3.31 -5.31 -1.03
C LYS A 264 -3.17 -3.79 -0.79
N LYS A 265 -4.22 -3.02 -1.14
CA LYS A 265 -4.24 -1.57 -0.95
C LYS A 265 -4.52 -1.22 0.51
N ARG A 266 -3.63 -0.44 1.10
CA ARG A 266 -3.78 0.04 2.47
C ARG A 266 -4.79 1.19 2.52
N ILE A 267 -5.82 1.06 3.34
CA ILE A 267 -6.85 2.07 3.59
C ILE A 267 -6.75 2.52 5.04
N ASN A 268 -6.73 3.83 5.27
CA ASN A 268 -6.78 4.37 6.62
C ASN A 268 -8.17 4.13 7.20
N ASN A 269 -8.21 3.64 8.42
CA ASN A 269 -9.46 3.50 9.15
C ASN A 269 -9.84 4.87 9.72
N LEU A 270 -10.98 5.39 9.30
CA LEU A 270 -11.49 6.69 9.74
C LEU A 270 -12.39 6.59 10.97
N ASP A 271 -12.82 5.37 11.29
CA ASP A 271 -13.65 5.11 12.45
C ASP A 271 -12.77 4.91 13.69
N GLU A 272 -12.63 5.99 14.48
CA GLU A 272 -11.86 5.97 15.73
C GLU A 272 -12.48 5.02 16.78
N THR A 273 -13.76 4.64 16.66
CA THR A 273 -14.41 3.73 17.61
C THR A 273 -13.95 2.29 17.45
N SER A 274 -13.47 1.93 16.26
CA SER A 274 -12.93 0.61 15.94
C SER A 274 -11.44 0.46 16.31
N PHE A 275 -10.79 1.51 16.85
CA PHE A 275 -9.41 1.43 17.29
C PHE A 275 -9.30 0.55 18.53
N VAL A 276 -8.26 -0.28 18.55
CA VAL A 276 -7.99 -1.17 19.67
C VAL A 276 -6.79 -0.65 20.44
N TYR A 277 -6.99 -0.33 21.71
CA TYR A 277 -5.95 0.12 22.62
C TYR A 277 -5.56 -1.02 23.55
N VAL A 278 -4.29 -1.38 23.56
CA VAL A 278 -3.74 -2.43 24.43
C VAL A 278 -2.57 -1.83 25.20
N LYS A 279 -2.51 -2.10 26.49
CA LYS A 279 -1.40 -1.65 27.35
C LYS A 279 -0.09 -2.24 26.84
N GLY A 280 0.89 -1.37 26.60
CA GLY A 280 2.21 -1.76 26.14
C GLY A 280 3.10 -2.20 27.29
N ASN A 281 4.21 -2.88 26.97
CA ASN A 281 5.23 -3.26 27.94
C ASN A 281 6.34 -2.20 27.97
N PHE A 282 5.97 -0.94 28.26
CA PHE A 282 6.90 0.20 28.38
C PHE A 282 6.31 1.27 29.29
N GLU A 283 7.18 2.10 29.85
CA GLU A 283 6.81 3.14 30.79
C GLU A 283 6.14 4.33 30.05
N PRO A 284 5.02 4.87 30.57
CA PRO A 284 4.35 6.01 29.97
C PRO A 284 5.11 7.31 30.28
N ILE A 285 5.18 8.24 29.31
CA ILE A 285 5.74 9.59 29.49
C ILE A 285 4.73 10.51 30.19
N VAL A 286 3.43 10.27 29.96
CA VAL A 286 2.32 11.10 30.44
C VAL A 286 1.30 10.22 31.13
N SER A 287 0.68 10.72 32.20
CA SER A 287 -0.40 9.98 32.87
C SER A 287 -1.64 9.83 31.97
N GLU A 288 -2.38 8.74 32.14
CA GLU A 288 -3.64 8.50 31.42
C GLU A 288 -4.62 9.66 31.60
N ALA A 289 -4.73 10.19 32.84
CA ALA A 289 -5.61 11.31 33.15
C ALA A 289 -5.31 12.56 32.33
N LEU A 290 -4.03 12.92 32.23
CA LEU A 290 -3.59 14.10 31.45
C LEU A 290 -3.82 13.88 29.94
N TRP A 291 -3.58 12.68 29.44
CA TRP A 291 -3.82 12.36 28.05
C TRP A 291 -5.31 12.46 27.69
N HIS A 292 -6.20 11.87 28.50
CA HIS A 292 -7.65 11.93 28.31
C HIS A 292 -8.20 13.35 28.42
N GLU A 293 -7.66 14.17 29.33
CA GLU A 293 -8.03 15.59 29.42
C GLU A 293 -7.66 16.35 28.14
N CYS A 294 -6.44 16.13 27.60
CA CYS A 294 -6.02 16.72 26.34
C CYS A 294 -6.91 16.22 25.17
N GLU A 295 -7.31 14.96 25.17
CA GLU A 295 -8.22 14.44 24.15
C GLU A 295 -9.61 15.06 24.24
N ARG A 296 -10.14 15.23 25.44
CA ARG A 296 -11.42 15.92 25.69
C ARG A 296 -11.38 17.36 25.14
N ILE A 297 -10.32 18.10 25.44
CA ILE A 297 -10.09 19.46 24.92
C ILE A 297 -9.98 19.43 23.38
N ARG A 298 -9.25 18.47 22.81
CA ARG A 298 -9.13 18.31 21.34
C ARG A 298 -10.48 18.08 20.70
N LYS A 299 -11.25 17.13 21.22
CA LYS A 299 -12.60 16.81 20.70
C LYS A 299 -13.55 18.00 20.78
N SER A 300 -13.46 18.82 21.83
CA SER A 300 -14.25 20.04 21.95
C SER A 300 -13.91 21.11 20.93
N ARG A 301 -12.63 21.17 20.49
CA ARG A 301 -12.13 22.12 19.50
C ARG A 301 -12.36 21.72 18.05
N ILE A 302 -12.81 20.49 17.78
CA ILE A 302 -13.10 20.03 16.40
C ILE A 302 -14.29 20.80 15.86
N VAL A 303 -14.05 21.59 14.81
CA VAL A 303 -15.09 22.38 14.10
C VAL A 303 -15.75 21.56 12.98
N ASN A 304 -15.00 20.67 12.35
CA ASN A 304 -15.49 19.84 11.26
C ASN A 304 -15.55 18.37 11.73
N LEU A 305 -16.75 17.81 11.76
CA LEU A 305 -16.97 16.38 12.02
C LEU A 305 -16.85 15.64 10.70
N ARG A 306 -16.00 14.62 10.66
CA ARG A 306 -15.91 13.70 9.53
C ARG A 306 -16.88 12.55 9.78
N LEU A 307 -17.84 12.39 8.88
CA LEU A 307 -18.83 11.31 8.94
C LEU A 307 -18.23 9.99 8.42
N PRO A 308 -18.80 8.83 8.78
CA PRO A 308 -18.32 7.52 8.32
C PRO A 308 -18.32 7.34 6.80
N ASP A 309 -19.21 8.04 6.09
CA ASP A 309 -19.30 8.11 4.62
C ASP A 309 -18.20 8.94 3.96
N GLY A 310 -17.37 9.63 4.74
CA GLY A 310 -16.29 10.48 4.28
C GLY A 310 -16.68 11.95 4.08
N GLU A 311 -17.95 12.29 4.24
CA GLU A 311 -18.41 13.68 4.23
C GLU A 311 -17.93 14.44 5.47
N THR A 312 -17.74 15.75 5.32
CA THR A 312 -17.38 16.64 6.41
C THR A 312 -18.56 17.55 6.75
N ARG A 313 -19.08 17.40 7.97
CA ARG A 313 -20.11 18.30 8.52
C ARG A 313 -19.49 19.27 9.50
N ARG A 314 -19.79 20.56 9.35
CA ARG A 314 -19.39 21.55 10.35
C ARG A 314 -20.14 21.30 11.65
N LYS A 315 -19.38 21.12 12.74
CA LYS A 315 -19.97 21.13 14.08
C LYS A 315 -20.59 22.52 14.30
N GLY A 316 -21.82 22.56 14.77
CA GLY A 316 -22.46 23.80 15.17
C GLY A 316 -21.64 24.59 16.20
N ILE A 317 -21.95 25.86 16.36
CA ILE A 317 -21.28 26.72 17.34
C ILE A 317 -21.51 26.10 18.73
N ASP A 318 -20.42 25.84 19.45
CA ASP A 318 -20.50 25.40 20.84
C ASP A 318 -21.07 26.56 21.67
N SER A 319 -22.31 26.41 22.08
CA SER A 319 -23.06 27.40 22.86
C SER A 319 -22.41 27.70 24.22
N THR A 320 -21.60 26.78 24.74
CA THR A 320 -20.94 26.96 26.03
C THR A 320 -19.78 27.97 25.98
N LYS A 321 -19.17 28.16 24.78
CA LYS A 321 -18.05 29.07 24.60
C LYS A 321 -18.47 30.55 24.54
N TYR A 322 -19.70 30.82 24.13
CA TYR A 322 -20.25 32.18 24.01
C TYR A 322 -21.70 32.18 24.48
N LEU A 323 -21.88 32.47 25.75
CA LEU A 323 -23.20 32.42 26.42
C LEU A 323 -24.27 33.25 25.70
N TRP A 324 -23.89 34.40 25.16
CA TRP A 324 -24.79 35.29 24.44
C TRP A 324 -25.23 34.75 23.07
N VAL A 325 -24.34 34.08 22.36
CA VAL A 325 -24.68 33.46 21.05
C VAL A 325 -25.70 32.34 21.21
N ALA A 326 -25.68 31.64 22.34
CA ALA A 326 -26.67 30.61 22.64
C ALA A 326 -28.05 31.18 22.99
N LYS A 327 -28.08 32.34 23.65
CA LYS A 327 -29.30 32.94 24.18
C LYS A 327 -29.97 33.95 23.25
N LEU A 328 -29.17 34.64 22.42
CA LEU A 328 -29.69 35.67 21.52
C LEU A 328 -30.20 35.05 20.21
N ARG A 329 -31.44 35.33 19.89
CA ARG A 329 -32.04 34.95 18.62
C ARG A 329 -32.59 36.19 17.94
N CYS A 330 -32.40 36.28 16.60
CA CYS A 330 -33.06 37.29 15.80
C CYS A 330 -34.59 37.01 15.77
N ARG A 331 -35.38 38.03 15.55
CA ARG A 331 -36.83 37.90 15.36
C ARG A 331 -37.20 36.93 14.22
N CYS A 332 -36.29 36.68 13.26
CA CYS A 332 -36.40 35.67 12.22
C CYS A 332 -36.00 34.26 12.63
N GLY A 333 -35.62 34.00 13.92
CA GLY A 333 -35.18 32.73 14.43
C GLY A 333 -33.70 32.42 14.26
N SER A 334 -32.96 33.22 13.50
CA SER A 334 -31.54 33.05 13.25
C SER A 334 -30.68 33.35 14.49
N SER A 335 -29.58 32.63 14.67
CA SER A 335 -28.61 32.89 15.76
C SER A 335 -27.64 34.03 15.37
N TYR A 336 -27.33 34.87 16.34
CA TYR A 336 -26.29 35.90 16.18
C TYR A 336 -24.90 35.25 16.08
N ARG A 337 -24.01 35.89 15.32
CA ARG A 337 -22.59 35.50 15.22
C ARG A 337 -21.71 36.59 15.78
N ILE A 338 -20.67 36.20 16.50
CA ILE A 338 -19.63 37.15 16.95
C ILE A 338 -18.65 37.33 15.81
N PHE A 339 -18.49 38.56 15.35
CA PHE A 339 -17.42 38.96 14.45
C PHE A 339 -16.33 39.67 15.24
N ASN A 340 -15.11 39.18 15.19
CA ASN A 340 -13.94 39.92 15.66
C ASN A 340 -13.54 40.91 14.56
N TRP A 341 -13.82 42.17 14.74
CA TRP A 341 -13.26 43.23 13.92
C TRP A 341 -11.74 43.20 14.11
N ARG A 342 -10.99 42.94 13.05
CA ARG A 342 -9.55 43.23 13.10
C ARG A 342 -9.40 44.72 13.32
N LYS A 343 -8.69 45.12 14.38
CA LYS A 343 -8.21 46.51 14.49
C LYS A 343 -7.42 46.79 13.22
N LEU A 344 -7.88 47.73 12.40
CA LEU A 344 -7.02 48.32 11.39
C LEU A 344 -5.80 48.87 12.14
N LYS A 345 -4.63 48.47 11.69
CA LYS A 345 -3.41 49.13 12.14
C LYS A 345 -3.46 50.51 11.54
N ASP A 346 -3.55 51.53 12.43
CA ASP A 346 -3.23 52.92 12.10
C ASP A 346 -1.76 53.00 11.66
#